data_5f360f8995d7ec0691dc6d92c1495a91
#
_entry.id   5f360f8995d7ec0691dc6d92c1495a91
#
_cell.length_a   1.000
_cell.length_b   1.000
_cell.length_c   1.000
_cell.angle_alpha   90.00
_cell.angle_beta   90.00
_cell.angle_gamma   90.00
#
_symmetry.space_group_name_H-M   'P 1'
#
loop_
_entity.id
_entity.type
_entity.pdbx_description
1 polymer ?
#
loop_
_entity_poly.entity_id
_entity_poly.type
_entity_poly.pdbx_seq_one_letter_code
_entity_poly.pdbx_strand_id
1 'polypeptide(L)'
;AACQLFGGTPSQIEYAPEMGLEHHLGLTCDPVCGLVQVPCIERNAIAAARAFDANAYATLSDGSHMVSFDKVVEVMNETGHNLPSLYRETSTGGLAKRYNDKK
;
A
#
# COMPACT_ATOMS: atom_id res chain seq x y z
N ALA A 1 -5.59 -9.40 -9.07
CA ALA A 1 -5.04 -10.37 -10.05
C ALA A 1 -4.78 -11.72 -9.39
N ALA A 2 -4.06 -11.77 -8.27
CA ALA A 2 -3.73 -13.05 -7.63
C ALA A 2 -4.99 -13.86 -7.27
N CYS A 3 -5.97 -13.22 -6.62
CA CYS A 3 -7.21 -13.89 -6.22
C CYS A 3 -7.99 -14.43 -7.43
N GLN A 4 -7.99 -13.69 -8.52
CA GLN A 4 -8.63 -14.13 -9.76
C GLN A 4 -7.94 -15.35 -10.35
N LEU A 5 -6.62 -15.36 -10.37
CA LEU A 5 -5.82 -16.49 -10.86
C LEU A 5 -6.05 -17.76 -10.05
N PHE A 6 -6.28 -17.63 -8.75
CA PHE A 6 -6.53 -18.76 -7.86
C PHE A 6 -8.02 -19.13 -7.75
N GLY A 7 -8.87 -18.59 -8.63
CA GLY A 7 -10.26 -19.01 -8.73
C GLY A 7 -11.20 -18.40 -7.69
N GLY A 8 -10.87 -17.25 -7.15
CA GLY A 8 -11.74 -16.56 -6.18
C GLY A 8 -13.08 -16.16 -6.78
N THR A 9 -14.09 -16.02 -5.92
CA THR A 9 -15.40 -15.47 -6.29
C THR A 9 -15.28 -13.96 -6.57
N PRO A 10 -16.26 -13.34 -7.29
CA PRO A 10 -16.22 -11.89 -7.49
C PRO A 10 -16.08 -11.09 -6.20
N SER A 11 -16.75 -11.48 -5.12
CA SER A 11 -16.61 -10.81 -3.81
C SER A 11 -15.22 -10.95 -3.24
N GLN A 12 -14.60 -12.12 -3.37
CA GLN A 12 -13.23 -12.35 -2.92
C GLN A 12 -12.23 -11.57 -3.78
N ILE A 13 -12.47 -11.46 -5.07
CA ILE A 13 -11.63 -10.70 -6.01
C ILE A 13 -11.66 -9.20 -5.68
N GLU A 14 -12.77 -8.69 -5.20
CA GLU A 14 -12.86 -7.30 -4.69
C GLU A 14 -12.18 -7.15 -3.33
N TYR A 15 -12.35 -8.13 -2.45
CA TYR A 15 -11.83 -8.08 -1.08
C TYR A 15 -10.30 -8.05 -1.04
N ALA A 16 -9.63 -8.87 -1.83
CA ALA A 16 -8.17 -8.95 -1.81
C ALA A 16 -7.49 -7.60 -2.10
N PRO A 17 -7.82 -6.87 -3.19
CA PRO A 17 -7.23 -5.56 -3.44
C PRO A 17 -7.67 -4.49 -2.43
N GLU A 18 -8.89 -4.55 -1.91
CA GLU A 18 -9.35 -3.66 -0.86
C GLU A 18 -8.49 -3.82 0.39
N MET A 19 -8.28 -5.07 0.82
CA MET A 19 -7.42 -5.38 1.95
C MET A 19 -5.99 -4.91 1.72
N GLY A 20 -5.46 -5.11 0.52
CA GLY A 20 -4.12 -4.65 0.17
C GLY A 20 -3.97 -3.14 0.34
N LEU A 21 -4.92 -2.36 -0.17
CA LEU A 21 -4.91 -0.90 -0.01
C LEU A 21 -5.13 -0.48 1.44
N GLU A 22 -6.04 -1.14 2.15
CA GLU A 22 -6.33 -0.84 3.56
C GLU A 22 -5.07 -0.90 4.41
N HIS A 23 -4.22 -1.89 4.19
CA HIS A 23 -2.98 -2.08 4.94
C HIS A 23 -1.82 -1.22 4.45
N HIS A 24 -2.05 -0.37 3.46
CA HIS A 24 -1.07 0.59 2.96
C HIS A 24 -1.50 2.05 3.18
N LEU A 25 -2.56 2.28 3.95
CA LEU A 25 -2.99 3.63 4.29
C LEU A 25 -1.95 4.32 5.18
N GLY A 26 -1.67 5.57 4.88
CA GLY A 26 -0.80 6.39 5.71
C GLY A 26 0.69 6.12 5.58
N LEU A 27 1.13 5.35 4.60
CA LEU A 27 2.54 5.15 4.35
C LEU A 27 3.19 6.43 3.82
N THR A 28 4.35 6.75 4.36
CA THR A 28 5.13 7.90 3.91
C THR A 28 5.80 7.60 2.58
N CYS A 29 6.11 8.65 1.84
CA CYS A 29 6.89 8.56 0.62
C CYS A 29 8.11 9.49 0.73
N ASP A 30 9.25 8.91 1.06
CA ASP A 30 10.48 9.63 1.38
C ASP A 30 11.70 9.00 0.70
N PRO A 31 11.75 9.02 -0.65
CA PRO A 31 12.85 8.39 -1.39
C PRO A 31 14.18 9.07 -1.08
N VAL A 32 15.18 8.28 -0.72
CA VAL A 32 16.51 8.77 -0.40
C VAL A 32 17.13 9.41 -1.65
N CYS A 33 17.65 10.61 -1.49
CA CYS A 33 18.22 11.43 -2.57
C CYS A 33 17.24 11.69 -3.73
N GLY A 34 15.94 11.58 -3.49
CA GLY A 34 14.93 11.72 -4.55
C GLY A 34 14.92 10.58 -5.55
N LEU A 35 15.67 9.52 -5.31
CA LEU A 35 15.76 8.37 -6.18
C LEU A 35 14.73 7.30 -5.78
N VAL A 36 14.04 6.73 -6.76
CA VAL A 36 13.05 5.68 -6.52
C VAL A 36 13.77 4.32 -6.37
N GLN A 37 14.64 4.23 -5.38
CA GLN A 37 15.45 3.04 -5.10
C GLN A 37 15.35 2.62 -3.64
N VAL A 38 15.66 3.51 -2.72
CA VAL A 38 15.61 3.24 -1.28
C VAL A 38 14.59 4.17 -0.63
N PRO A 39 13.59 3.67 0.04
CA PRO A 39 13.24 2.25 0.25
C PRO A 39 12.32 1.66 -0.83
N CYS A 40 12.13 2.33 -1.96
CA CYS A 40 11.07 2.04 -2.94
C CYS A 40 11.15 0.62 -3.52
N ILE A 41 12.35 0.15 -3.87
CA ILE A 41 12.51 -1.20 -4.44
C ILE A 41 12.07 -2.26 -3.44
N GLU A 42 12.49 -2.12 -2.18
CA GLU A 42 12.13 -3.07 -1.13
C GLU A 42 10.63 -3.01 -0.82
N ARG A 43 10.06 -1.80 -0.74
CA ARG A 43 8.62 -1.63 -0.49
C ARG A 43 7.78 -2.27 -1.59
N ASN A 44 8.20 -2.17 -2.84
CA ASN A 44 7.49 -2.81 -3.95
C ASN A 44 7.58 -4.33 -3.88
N ALA A 45 8.72 -4.88 -3.49
CA ALA A 45 8.88 -6.32 -3.30
C ALA A 45 7.97 -6.84 -2.18
N ILE A 46 7.93 -6.13 -1.05
CA ILE A 46 7.06 -6.47 0.08
C ILE A 46 5.59 -6.33 -0.30
N ALA A 47 5.24 -5.29 -1.07
CA ALA A 47 3.87 -5.11 -1.53
C ALA A 47 3.42 -6.26 -2.43
N ALA A 48 4.30 -6.76 -3.29
CA ALA A 48 4.00 -7.93 -4.12
C ALA A 48 3.76 -9.18 -3.27
N ALA A 49 4.57 -9.40 -2.22
CA ALA A 49 4.35 -10.50 -1.28
C ALA A 49 3.01 -10.35 -0.54
N ARG A 50 2.66 -9.14 -0.14
CA ARG A 50 1.37 -8.88 0.51
C ARG A 50 0.18 -9.15 -0.39
N ALA A 51 0.34 -9.01 -1.71
CA ALA A 51 -0.72 -9.36 -2.66
C ALA A 51 -1.08 -10.85 -2.57
N PHE A 52 -0.10 -11.72 -2.40
CA PHE A 52 -0.34 -13.14 -2.18
C PHE A 52 -0.97 -13.41 -0.82
N ASP A 53 -0.54 -12.72 0.23
CA ASP A 53 -1.13 -12.84 1.56
C ASP A 53 -2.59 -12.39 1.55
N ALA A 54 -2.91 -11.29 0.88
CA ALA A 54 -4.27 -10.80 0.74
C ALA A 54 -5.14 -11.81 -0.03
N ASN A 55 -4.60 -12.43 -1.06
CA ASN A 55 -5.27 -13.51 -1.78
C ASN A 55 -5.60 -14.69 -0.86
N ALA A 56 -4.63 -15.14 -0.07
CA ALA A 56 -4.83 -16.26 0.85
C ALA A 56 -5.94 -15.94 1.86
N TYR A 57 -5.93 -14.76 2.43
CA TYR A 57 -6.95 -14.35 3.38
C TYR A 57 -8.33 -14.29 2.74
N ALA A 58 -8.43 -13.65 1.56
CA ALA A 58 -9.69 -13.50 0.85
C ALA A 58 -10.28 -14.86 0.43
N THR A 59 -9.46 -15.79 -0.05
CA THR A 59 -9.94 -17.10 -0.49
C THR A 59 -10.37 -17.99 0.67
N LEU A 60 -9.86 -17.77 1.87
CA LEU A 60 -10.29 -18.46 3.07
C LEU A 60 -11.54 -17.84 3.70
N SER A 61 -11.94 -16.65 3.24
CA SER A 61 -13.13 -15.95 3.72
C SER A 61 -14.33 -16.30 2.84
N ASP A 62 -15.52 -15.84 3.27
CA ASP A 62 -16.76 -15.93 2.48
C ASP A 62 -16.91 -14.76 1.49
N GLY A 63 -15.92 -13.87 1.42
CA GLY A 63 -15.96 -12.69 0.55
C GLY A 63 -16.66 -11.49 1.17
N SER A 64 -17.24 -11.62 2.37
CA SER A 64 -17.88 -10.51 3.07
C SER A 64 -16.83 -9.63 3.72
N HIS A 65 -16.92 -8.31 3.50
CA HIS A 65 -16.03 -7.33 4.15
C HIS A 65 -16.77 -6.03 4.37
N MET A 66 -16.37 -5.29 5.39
CA MET A 66 -17.08 -4.09 5.84
C MET A 66 -16.79 -2.86 5.00
N VAL A 67 -15.63 -2.81 4.36
CA VAL A 67 -15.17 -1.65 3.58
C VAL A 67 -15.07 -2.06 2.12
N SER A 68 -15.73 -1.29 1.24
CA SER A 68 -15.63 -1.54 -0.20
C SER A 68 -14.29 -1.03 -0.75
N PHE A 69 -13.90 -1.57 -1.91
CA PHE A 69 -12.71 -1.09 -2.61
C PHE A 69 -12.80 0.40 -2.91
N ASP A 70 -13.96 0.86 -3.39
CA ASP A 70 -14.16 2.28 -3.70
C ASP A 70 -14.00 3.15 -2.45
N LYS A 71 -14.50 2.69 -1.32
CA LYS A 71 -14.36 3.43 -0.06
C LYS A 71 -12.91 3.53 0.40
N VAL A 72 -12.13 2.46 0.29
CA VAL A 72 -10.74 2.50 0.69
C VAL A 72 -9.91 3.40 -0.24
N VAL A 73 -10.26 3.49 -1.52
CA VAL A 73 -9.61 4.42 -2.46
C VAL A 73 -9.87 5.87 -2.03
N GLU A 74 -11.11 6.19 -1.66
CA GLU A 74 -11.45 7.52 -1.15
C GLU A 74 -10.64 7.87 0.10
N VAL A 75 -10.57 6.93 1.05
CA VAL A 75 -9.84 7.12 2.30
C VAL A 75 -8.34 7.26 2.05
N MET A 76 -7.79 6.50 1.13
CA MET A 76 -6.38 6.62 0.76
C MET A 76 -6.05 8.00 0.19
N ASN A 77 -6.91 8.51 -0.68
CA ASN A 77 -6.75 9.84 -1.25
C ASN A 77 -6.82 10.91 -0.16
N GLU A 78 -7.79 10.81 0.74
CA GLU A 78 -7.97 11.73 1.85
C GLU A 78 -6.78 11.69 2.81
N THR A 79 -6.35 10.50 3.21
CA THR A 79 -5.20 10.31 4.09
C THR A 79 -3.94 10.89 3.46
N GLY A 80 -3.72 10.65 2.16
CA GLY A 80 -2.59 11.18 1.43
C GLY A 80 -2.56 12.72 1.44
N HIS A 81 -3.71 13.36 1.26
CA HIS A 81 -3.81 14.82 1.31
C HIS A 81 -3.58 15.38 2.72
N ASN A 82 -3.93 14.60 3.75
CA ASN A 82 -3.77 15.03 5.15
C ASN A 82 -2.36 14.79 5.69
N LEU A 83 -1.52 14.05 5.00
CA LEU A 83 -0.12 13.88 5.41
C LEU A 83 0.63 15.21 5.27
N PRO A 84 1.48 15.57 6.25
CA PRO A 84 2.37 16.71 6.09
C PRO A 84 3.25 16.56 4.84
N SER A 85 3.56 17.69 4.19
CA SER A 85 4.37 17.67 2.96
C SER A 85 5.72 16.97 3.12
N LEU A 86 6.27 16.99 4.35
CA LEU A 86 7.53 16.30 4.66
C LEU A 86 7.50 14.80 4.40
N TYR A 87 6.31 14.20 4.39
CA TYR A 87 6.13 12.75 4.25
C TYR A 87 5.50 12.36 2.92
N ARG A 88 5.43 13.30 1.96
CA ARG A 88 4.78 13.10 0.65
C ARG A 88 5.76 13.33 -0.49
N GLU A 89 6.69 12.40 -0.68
CA GLU A 89 7.58 12.37 -1.85
C GLU A 89 8.42 13.65 -2.04
N THR A 90 8.73 14.35 -0.95
CA THR A 90 9.50 15.59 -1.01
C THR A 90 10.98 15.41 -0.77
N SER A 91 11.38 14.25 -0.25
CA SER A 91 12.75 13.94 0.15
C SER A 91 13.33 14.90 1.20
N THR A 92 12.47 15.66 1.88
CA THR A 92 12.88 16.65 2.88
C THR A 92 12.61 16.22 4.31
N GLY A 93 12.02 15.05 4.50
CA GLY A 93 11.72 14.50 5.82
C GLY A 93 11.96 13.00 5.89
N GLY A 94 11.65 12.41 7.04
CA GLY A 94 11.71 10.98 7.22
C GLY A 94 13.10 10.39 6.96
N LEU A 95 13.12 9.26 6.31
CA LEU A 95 14.33 8.52 6.00
C LEU A 95 15.28 9.31 5.10
N ALA A 96 14.74 9.99 4.10
CA ALA A 96 15.54 10.79 3.16
C ALA A 96 16.32 11.88 3.88
N LYS A 97 15.67 12.59 4.79
CA LYS A 97 16.32 13.63 5.59
C LYS A 97 17.45 13.05 6.46
N ARG A 98 17.16 11.95 7.13
CA ARG A 98 18.15 11.30 8.01
C ARG A 98 19.37 10.82 7.26
N TYR A 99 19.18 10.28 6.06
CA TYR A 99 20.30 9.87 5.23
C TYR A 99 21.16 11.07 4.80
N ASN A 100 20.51 12.15 4.38
CA ASN A 100 21.23 13.37 3.95
C ASN A 100 21.99 14.03 5.11
N ASP A 101 21.44 13.99 6.32
CA ASP A 101 22.07 14.59 7.51
C ASP A 101 23.34 13.84 7.92
N LYS A 102 23.50 12.57 7.50
CA LYS A 102 24.69 11.75 7.81
C LYS A 102 25.84 11.97 6.84
N LYS A 103 25.60 12.68 5.78
CA LYS A 103 26.65 13.04 4.82
C LYS A 103 27.36 14.32 5.25
#